data_771540727aaa8c7201cf610624fa25a2
#
_entry.id   771540727aaa8c7201cf610624fa25a2
#
_cell.length_a   1.000
_cell.length_b   1.000
_cell.length_c   1.000
_cell.angle_alpha   90.00
_cell.angle_beta   90.00
_cell.angle_gamma   90.00
#
_symmetry.space_group_name_H-M   'P 1'
#
loop_
_entity.id
_entity.type
_entity.pdbx_description
1 polymer ?
#
loop_
_entity_poly.entity_id
_entity_poly.type
_entity_poly.pdbx_seq_one_letter_code
_entity_poly.pdbx_strand_id
1 'polypeptide(L)'
;IEELSKRLASAGMPKSSKKKTESEILKLKQMSPMSAEATVVRSYIDWMLSVPWRKKSKISSDILAAKDILENDHHGLNDVKDRIIEYLAVQKRVDKLKGPVLCLVGPPGVGKTSLGESIARATNRKFVRMALGGVRDEAEIRGHRRTYIGSMPGKIVQKLAKVGVKNPLFLLDEIDKMGQDHRGDPASALLEVLDPEQNDTFNDNYLEVDYDLSDVMFICTSNSMNIPLPLLDRMEIIKIPGYMEEEKKNIASRFLLPKQLFNNGLSQSELQISDRSMLDLIRFYTREAGVRGLEKEIAKICRKVVKKAALAKDQTASLTKIVPKDLEQYLGIKKFNFGEAESKDEVGQVTGLAVTSVGGDLLTIEVAAVPGKGSHNRTGSLGDVMQESVQAATTVVRSRAKALNIEKGFHENIDLHVHIPEGATPKDGPSAGIGICTAMISALTSIPARGSVAMTGEITLRGQVLAIGGLKEKLLAAHRGSIKTVIIPDANKRDLKEIPSKILKELEVIPISWIDELLDIALTKNPLTLLADSKDSLDDGAEQDLKIVERQGISAH
;
A
#
# COMPACT_ATOMS: atom_id res chain seq x y z
N ILE A 1 -13.51 0.43 51.83
CA ILE A 1 -12.21 1.07 52.09
C ILE A 1 -11.19 0.01 52.52
N GLU A 2 -11.50 -0.91 53.40
CA GLU A 2 -10.63 -2.04 53.78
C GLU A 2 -10.27 -2.92 52.56
N GLU A 3 -11.21 -3.17 51.70
CA GLU A 3 -10.98 -3.89 50.46
C GLU A 3 -10.02 -3.16 49.51
N LEU A 4 -10.16 -1.83 49.33
CA LEU A 4 -9.25 -1.01 48.56
C LEU A 4 -7.82 -1.03 49.13
N SER A 5 -7.69 -1.00 50.47
CA SER A 5 -6.39 -1.09 51.15
C SER A 5 -5.72 -2.47 50.96
N LYS A 6 -6.51 -3.58 50.96
CA LYS A 6 -6.01 -4.92 50.65
C LYS A 6 -5.58 -5.05 49.20
N ARG A 7 -6.36 -4.54 48.24
CA ARG A 7 -6.01 -4.50 46.82
C ARG A 7 -4.75 -3.69 46.58
N LEU A 8 -4.58 -2.55 47.26
CA LEU A 8 -3.40 -1.72 47.17
C LEU A 8 -2.12 -2.46 47.63
N ALA A 9 -2.19 -3.21 48.72
CA ALA A 9 -1.07 -4.01 49.23
C ALA A 9 -0.59 -5.06 48.21
N SER A 10 -1.54 -5.65 47.42
CA SER A 10 -1.26 -6.68 46.40
C SER A 10 -0.94 -6.12 45.01
N ALA A 11 -1.20 -4.84 44.73
CA ALA A 11 -1.06 -4.23 43.40
C ALA A 11 0.39 -4.12 42.91
N GLY A 12 1.38 -4.18 43.76
CA GLY A 12 2.80 -4.13 43.41
C GLY A 12 3.26 -2.79 42.84
N MET A 13 2.61 -1.70 43.22
CA MET A 13 2.92 -0.34 42.76
C MET A 13 4.31 0.14 43.19
N PRO A 14 4.98 1.02 42.42
CA PRO A 14 6.15 1.79 42.84
C PRO A 14 5.83 2.61 44.11
N LYS A 15 6.86 2.90 44.92
CA LYS A 15 6.69 3.63 46.20
C LYS A 15 5.98 4.98 46.04
N SER A 16 6.28 5.74 44.97
CA SER A 16 5.66 7.04 44.68
C SER A 16 4.15 6.90 44.39
N SER A 17 3.78 6.01 43.48
CA SER A 17 2.40 5.73 43.08
C SER A 17 1.58 5.16 44.23
N LYS A 18 2.19 4.27 45.05
CA LYS A 18 1.56 3.71 46.25
C LYS A 18 1.25 4.80 47.27
N LYS A 19 2.20 5.67 47.60
CA LYS A 19 2.02 6.80 48.54
C LYS A 19 0.90 7.73 48.08
N LYS A 20 0.85 8.05 46.77
CA LYS A 20 -0.22 8.87 46.19
C LYS A 20 -1.58 8.20 46.33
N THR A 21 -1.70 6.92 46.02
CA THR A 21 -2.95 6.17 46.13
C THR A 21 -3.40 6.04 47.59
N GLU A 22 -2.48 5.82 48.54
CA GLU A 22 -2.76 5.83 49.97
C GLU A 22 -3.32 7.19 50.44
N SER A 23 -2.74 8.30 49.98
CA SER A 23 -3.25 9.64 50.27
C SER A 23 -4.68 9.84 49.75
N GLU A 24 -4.99 9.37 48.52
CA GLU A 24 -6.34 9.49 47.97
C GLU A 24 -7.34 8.58 48.73
N ILE A 25 -6.94 7.40 49.20
CA ILE A 25 -7.78 6.54 50.04
C ILE A 25 -8.06 7.24 51.37
N LEU A 26 -7.10 7.91 51.97
CA LEU A 26 -7.28 8.68 53.21
C LEU A 26 -8.26 9.86 53.01
N LYS A 27 -8.15 10.58 51.87
CA LYS A 27 -9.11 11.61 51.50
C LYS A 27 -10.53 11.04 51.34
N LEU A 28 -10.67 9.90 50.64
CA LEU A 28 -11.96 9.24 50.46
C LEU A 28 -12.63 8.85 51.77
N LYS A 29 -11.85 8.48 52.80
CA LYS A 29 -12.36 8.20 54.17
C LYS A 29 -13.01 9.41 54.85
N GLN A 30 -12.56 10.62 54.51
CA GLN A 30 -13.04 11.86 55.12
C GLN A 30 -14.19 12.49 54.33
N MET A 31 -14.48 12.00 53.10
CA MET A 31 -15.53 12.52 52.25
C MET A 31 -16.88 11.89 52.51
N SER A 32 -17.94 12.63 52.29
CA SER A 32 -19.31 12.05 52.26
C SER A 32 -19.44 11.03 51.13
N PRO A 33 -19.91 9.80 51.37
CA PRO A 33 -20.04 8.77 50.32
C PRO A 33 -20.95 9.18 49.15
N MET A 34 -21.84 10.14 49.37
CA MET A 34 -22.82 10.60 48.35
C MET A 34 -22.30 11.83 47.58
N SER A 35 -21.09 12.31 47.82
CA SER A 35 -20.57 13.50 47.12
C SER A 35 -20.07 13.10 45.71
N ALA A 36 -20.24 14.01 44.76
CA ALA A 36 -19.68 13.87 43.41
C ALA A 36 -18.15 13.72 43.42
N GLU A 37 -17.49 14.43 44.34
CA GLU A 37 -16.06 14.37 44.53
C GLU A 37 -15.58 12.99 45.03
N ALA A 38 -16.30 12.35 45.96
CA ALA A 38 -16.00 11.00 46.39
C ALA A 38 -16.08 9.99 45.22
N THR A 39 -17.00 10.16 44.30
CA THR A 39 -17.13 9.34 43.08
C THR A 39 -15.92 9.50 42.17
N VAL A 40 -15.41 10.72 41.97
CA VAL A 40 -14.22 10.99 41.15
C VAL A 40 -12.97 10.37 41.79
N VAL A 41 -12.78 10.57 43.12
CA VAL A 41 -11.64 9.98 43.84
C VAL A 41 -11.70 8.46 43.84
N ARG A 42 -12.87 7.87 43.98
CA ARG A 42 -13.05 6.41 43.92
C ARG A 42 -12.72 5.86 42.55
N SER A 43 -13.20 6.49 41.48
CA SER A 43 -12.86 6.11 40.10
C SER A 43 -11.36 6.18 39.85
N TYR A 44 -10.68 7.21 40.34
CA TYR A 44 -9.24 7.34 40.25
C TYR A 44 -8.51 6.17 40.95
N ILE A 45 -8.91 5.85 42.19
CA ILE A 45 -8.33 4.74 42.95
C ILE A 45 -8.57 3.41 42.23
N ASP A 46 -9.76 3.19 41.70
CA ASP A 46 -10.07 1.97 40.94
C ASP A 46 -9.20 1.83 39.67
N TRP A 47 -8.95 2.94 38.94
CA TRP A 47 -8.01 2.93 37.83
C TRP A 47 -6.59 2.62 38.29
N MET A 48 -6.08 3.29 39.33
CA MET A 48 -4.74 3.05 39.88
C MET A 48 -4.55 1.57 40.29
N LEU A 49 -5.58 0.93 40.84
CA LEU A 49 -5.55 -0.47 41.26
C LEU A 49 -5.71 -1.46 40.09
N SER A 50 -6.32 -1.04 38.97
CA SER A 50 -6.56 -1.89 37.80
C SER A 50 -5.34 -1.98 36.87
N VAL A 51 -4.47 -0.98 36.87
CA VAL A 51 -3.25 -0.94 36.04
C VAL A 51 -2.27 -2.03 36.50
N PRO A 52 -1.68 -2.81 35.56
CA PRO A 52 -0.75 -3.88 35.92
C PRO A 52 0.67 -3.35 36.20
N TRP A 53 0.95 -2.94 37.43
CA TRP A 53 2.25 -2.35 37.82
C TRP A 53 3.41 -3.35 37.78
N ARG A 54 3.18 -4.61 38.13
CA ARG A 54 4.22 -5.63 38.28
C ARG A 54 3.95 -6.93 37.52
N LYS A 55 2.70 -7.24 37.25
CA LYS A 55 2.30 -8.52 36.66
C LYS A 55 2.76 -8.63 35.21
N LYS A 56 3.61 -9.61 34.91
CA LYS A 56 4.14 -9.90 33.57
C LYS A 56 3.69 -11.28 33.10
N SER A 57 3.49 -11.46 31.79
CA SER A 57 3.39 -12.77 31.15
C SER A 57 4.80 -13.34 30.97
N LYS A 58 4.92 -14.68 30.99
CA LYS A 58 6.18 -15.37 30.70
C LYS A 58 6.46 -15.26 29.19
N ILE A 59 7.55 -14.60 28.83
CA ILE A 59 7.96 -14.39 27.43
C ILE A 59 8.67 -15.65 26.92
N SER A 60 8.37 -16.05 25.68
CA SER A 60 9.15 -17.04 24.94
C SER A 60 10.22 -16.32 24.12
N SER A 61 11.43 -16.83 24.17
CA SER A 61 12.57 -16.36 23.35
C SER A 61 13.07 -17.43 22.38
N ASP A 62 12.22 -18.42 22.08
CA ASP A 62 12.53 -19.48 21.11
C ASP A 62 12.31 -18.96 19.68
N ILE A 63 13.43 -18.67 19.01
CA ILE A 63 13.42 -18.13 17.63
C ILE A 63 12.97 -19.18 16.61
N LEU A 64 13.26 -20.48 16.83
CA LEU A 64 12.82 -21.54 15.93
C LEU A 64 11.31 -21.70 15.99
N ALA A 65 10.73 -21.77 17.21
CA ALA A 65 9.29 -21.79 17.38
C ALA A 65 8.60 -20.54 16.80
N ALA A 66 9.24 -19.37 16.92
CA ALA A 66 8.73 -18.13 16.32
C ALA A 66 8.69 -18.21 14.78
N LYS A 67 9.74 -18.77 14.17
CA LYS A 67 9.79 -19.00 12.71
C LYS A 67 8.69 -19.95 12.27
N ASP A 68 8.50 -21.06 12.96
CA ASP A 68 7.45 -22.04 12.63
C ASP A 68 6.04 -21.44 12.73
N ILE A 69 5.78 -20.60 13.73
CA ILE A 69 4.49 -19.91 13.87
C ILE A 69 4.26 -18.98 12.68
N LEU A 70 5.27 -18.16 12.31
CA LEU A 70 5.14 -17.24 11.17
C LEU A 70 4.96 -17.99 9.84
N GLU A 71 5.63 -19.14 9.65
CA GLU A 71 5.48 -19.97 8.44
C GLU A 71 4.09 -20.61 8.36
N ASN A 72 3.55 -21.09 9.47
CA ASN A 72 2.24 -21.72 9.52
C ASN A 72 1.09 -20.73 9.34
N ASP A 73 1.24 -19.50 9.84
CA ASP A 73 0.19 -18.49 9.83
C ASP A 73 0.14 -17.66 8.56
N HIS A 74 1.25 -17.53 7.86
CA HIS A 74 1.38 -16.63 6.70
C HIS A 74 2.04 -17.35 5.51
N HIS A 75 1.40 -17.28 4.36
CA HIS A 75 1.97 -17.79 3.11
C HIS A 75 2.85 -16.74 2.44
N GLY A 76 4.04 -17.13 1.96
CA GLY A 76 4.98 -16.20 1.34
C GLY A 76 5.58 -15.21 2.34
N LEU A 77 5.84 -13.98 1.90
CA LEU A 77 6.42 -12.88 2.71
C LEU A 77 7.78 -13.24 3.36
N ASN A 78 8.62 -14.01 2.67
CA ASN A 78 9.85 -14.56 3.25
C ASN A 78 10.77 -13.46 3.79
N ASP A 79 11.02 -12.40 3.01
CA ASP A 79 11.86 -11.26 3.43
C ASP A 79 11.29 -10.53 4.65
N VAL A 80 9.96 -10.41 4.72
CA VAL A 80 9.27 -9.80 5.87
C VAL A 80 9.43 -10.66 7.11
N LYS A 81 9.24 -11.98 6.99
CA LYS A 81 9.41 -12.93 8.09
C LYS A 81 10.86 -12.96 8.58
N ASP A 82 11.83 -12.99 7.67
CA ASP A 82 13.25 -13.00 8.03
C ASP A 82 13.62 -11.73 8.80
N ARG A 83 13.18 -10.54 8.38
CA ARG A 83 13.40 -9.30 9.12
C ARG A 83 12.72 -9.28 10.50
N ILE A 84 11.51 -9.87 10.61
CA ILE A 84 10.84 -10.03 11.91
C ILE A 84 11.67 -10.95 12.82
N ILE A 85 12.18 -12.05 12.30
CA ILE A 85 13.02 -13.00 13.05
C ILE A 85 14.35 -12.36 13.46
N GLU A 86 15.00 -11.59 12.59
CA GLU A 86 16.19 -10.80 12.92
C GLU A 86 15.92 -9.84 14.09
N TYR A 87 14.82 -9.08 14.01
CA TYR A 87 14.39 -8.18 15.07
C TYR A 87 14.18 -8.91 16.42
N LEU A 88 13.48 -10.04 16.41
CA LEU A 88 13.26 -10.87 17.60
C LEU A 88 14.57 -11.48 18.14
N ALA A 89 15.51 -11.85 17.26
CA ALA A 89 16.80 -12.38 17.66
C ALA A 89 17.69 -11.33 18.37
N VAL A 90 17.64 -10.08 17.89
CA VAL A 90 18.32 -8.96 18.56
C VAL A 90 17.70 -8.70 19.94
N GLN A 91 16.37 -8.67 20.03
CA GLN A 91 15.66 -8.46 21.31
C GLN A 91 15.94 -9.54 22.35
N LYS A 92 16.21 -10.78 21.91
CA LYS A 92 16.61 -11.87 22.81
C LYS A 92 17.94 -11.61 23.52
N ARG A 93 18.85 -10.85 22.89
CA ARG A 93 20.20 -10.56 23.42
C ARG A 93 20.26 -9.32 24.29
N VAL A 94 19.24 -8.46 24.23
CA VAL A 94 19.19 -7.20 24.95
C VAL A 94 18.21 -7.30 26.11
N ASP A 95 18.65 -7.00 27.32
CA ASP A 95 17.82 -7.09 28.54
C ASP A 95 16.62 -6.12 28.56
N LYS A 96 16.69 -5.02 27.83
CA LYS A 96 15.59 -4.06 27.64
C LYS A 96 15.34 -3.81 26.16
N LEU A 97 14.06 -3.59 25.82
CA LEU A 97 13.61 -3.23 24.47
C LEU A 97 14.08 -1.80 24.12
N LYS A 98 15.35 -1.62 23.78
CA LYS A 98 15.94 -0.33 23.43
C LYS A 98 16.09 -0.11 21.91
N GLY A 99 15.63 -1.04 21.10
CA GLY A 99 15.68 -0.93 19.64
C GLY A 99 14.57 -0.07 19.06
N PRO A 100 14.65 0.27 17.77
CA PRO A 100 13.58 0.98 17.06
C PRO A 100 12.28 0.17 17.09
N VAL A 101 11.15 0.87 17.00
CA VAL A 101 9.83 0.23 16.96
C VAL A 101 9.57 -0.34 15.57
N LEU A 102 9.15 -1.58 15.49
CA LEU A 102 8.81 -2.22 14.23
C LEU A 102 7.57 -1.58 13.61
N CYS A 103 7.67 -1.11 12.36
CA CYS A 103 6.55 -0.56 11.61
C CYS A 103 6.31 -1.33 10.31
N LEU A 104 5.13 -1.96 10.22
CA LEU A 104 4.70 -2.72 9.04
C LEU A 104 3.95 -1.80 8.09
N VAL A 105 4.56 -1.48 6.95
CA VAL A 105 3.99 -0.57 5.94
C VAL A 105 3.60 -1.34 4.69
N GLY A 106 2.37 -1.16 4.24
CA GLY A 106 1.91 -1.82 3.01
C GLY A 106 0.42 -1.61 2.75
N PRO A 107 -0.08 -2.02 1.59
CA PRO A 107 -1.46 -1.81 1.21
C PRO A 107 -2.45 -2.49 2.17
N PRO A 108 -3.72 -2.08 2.18
CA PRO A 108 -4.73 -2.70 3.02
C PRO A 108 -4.96 -4.18 2.63
N GLY A 109 -5.18 -5.03 3.65
CA GLY A 109 -5.50 -6.44 3.43
C GLY A 109 -4.32 -7.36 3.18
N VAL A 110 -3.06 -6.92 3.36
CA VAL A 110 -1.87 -7.77 3.22
C VAL A 110 -1.48 -8.49 4.52
N GLY A 111 -2.30 -8.44 5.56
CA GLY A 111 -2.07 -9.21 6.78
C GLY A 111 -1.23 -8.52 7.86
N LYS A 112 -1.05 -7.18 7.83
CA LYS A 112 -0.27 -6.45 8.85
C LYS A 112 -0.70 -6.74 10.28
N THR A 113 -2.01 -6.68 10.54
CA THR A 113 -2.56 -6.93 11.88
C THR A 113 -2.37 -8.39 12.30
N SER A 114 -2.60 -9.35 11.39
CA SER A 114 -2.38 -10.77 11.68
C SER A 114 -0.91 -11.13 11.89
N LEU A 115 0.03 -10.44 11.23
CA LEU A 115 1.46 -10.56 11.53
C LEU A 115 1.77 -10.12 12.97
N GLY A 116 1.19 -9.00 13.42
CA GLY A 116 1.31 -8.56 14.82
C GLY A 116 0.76 -9.59 15.82
N GLU A 117 -0.39 -10.22 15.52
CA GLU A 117 -0.94 -11.31 16.34
C GLU A 117 -0.02 -12.54 16.37
N SER A 118 0.56 -12.90 15.23
CA SER A 118 1.49 -14.03 15.16
C SER A 118 2.79 -13.76 15.91
N ILE A 119 3.32 -12.53 15.86
CA ILE A 119 4.47 -12.11 16.68
C ILE A 119 4.14 -12.20 18.17
N ALA A 120 2.93 -11.77 18.58
CA ALA A 120 2.50 -11.87 19.97
C ALA A 120 2.45 -13.34 20.43
N ARG A 121 1.92 -14.25 19.61
CA ARG A 121 1.92 -15.70 19.90
C ARG A 121 3.34 -16.27 19.93
N ALA A 122 4.18 -15.91 18.98
CA ALA A 122 5.56 -16.35 18.89
C ALA A 122 6.38 -15.96 20.13
N THR A 123 6.13 -14.77 20.67
CA THR A 123 6.79 -14.26 21.89
C THR A 123 6.04 -14.60 23.18
N ASN A 124 4.92 -15.30 23.11
CA ASN A 124 4.01 -15.59 24.23
C ASN A 124 3.58 -14.33 24.99
N ARG A 125 3.42 -13.19 24.29
CA ARG A 125 2.90 -11.95 24.84
C ARG A 125 1.39 -11.87 24.65
N LYS A 126 0.70 -11.22 25.56
CA LYS A 126 -0.70 -10.87 25.36
C LYS A 126 -0.81 -9.83 24.26
N PHE A 127 -1.76 -10.01 23.35
CA PHE A 127 -1.98 -9.08 22.23
C PHE A 127 -2.98 -7.98 22.59
N VAL A 128 -2.62 -6.75 22.29
CA VAL A 128 -3.46 -5.56 22.43
C VAL A 128 -3.44 -4.77 21.14
N ARG A 129 -4.60 -4.36 20.65
CA ARG A 129 -4.72 -3.51 19.47
C ARG A 129 -5.36 -2.18 19.81
N MET A 130 -4.77 -1.09 19.29
CA MET A 130 -5.32 0.26 19.34
C MET A 130 -5.29 0.86 17.93
N ALA A 131 -6.46 1.24 17.41
CA ALA A 131 -6.54 1.98 16.16
C ALA A 131 -6.24 3.46 16.41
N LEU A 132 -5.34 4.02 15.64
CA LEU A 132 -4.95 5.44 15.66
C LEU A 132 -5.64 6.24 14.56
N GLY A 133 -6.29 5.55 13.60
CA GLY A 133 -7.04 6.21 12.55
C GLY A 133 -8.18 7.07 13.11
N GLY A 134 -8.11 8.38 12.83
CA GLY A 134 -9.10 9.36 13.32
C GLY A 134 -8.79 9.97 14.69
N VAL A 135 -7.72 9.54 15.38
CA VAL A 135 -7.24 10.20 16.61
C VAL A 135 -6.69 11.59 16.24
N ARG A 136 -7.18 12.63 16.90
CA ARG A 136 -6.79 14.04 16.69
C ARG A 136 -6.43 14.75 17.97
N ASP A 137 -6.89 14.25 19.12
CA ASP A 137 -6.67 14.81 20.44
C ASP A 137 -5.58 14.02 21.19
N GLU A 138 -4.56 14.72 21.66
CA GLU A 138 -3.50 14.16 22.49
C GLU A 138 -4.05 13.47 23.76
N ALA A 139 -5.15 13.98 24.29
CA ALA A 139 -5.81 13.41 25.47
C ALA A 139 -6.34 11.98 25.24
N GLU A 140 -6.56 11.55 24.01
CA GLU A 140 -6.88 10.14 23.74
C GLU A 140 -5.71 9.20 24.07
N ILE A 141 -4.46 9.69 23.98
CA ILE A 141 -3.25 8.91 24.29
C ILE A 141 -2.86 9.08 25.75
N ARG A 142 -2.77 10.34 26.22
CA ARG A 142 -2.31 10.71 27.56
C ARG A 142 -3.40 10.84 28.63
N GLY A 143 -4.69 10.76 28.25
CA GLY A 143 -5.81 10.98 29.17
C GLY A 143 -6.12 12.44 29.45
N HIS A 144 -7.30 12.68 30.02
CA HIS A 144 -7.74 14.00 30.47
C HIS A 144 -7.37 14.23 31.94
N ARG A 145 -7.12 15.47 32.32
CA ARG A 145 -6.93 15.81 33.72
C ARG A 145 -8.15 15.41 34.54
N ARG A 146 -7.94 14.83 35.71
CA ARG A 146 -8.98 14.26 36.58
C ARG A 146 -9.95 15.29 37.19
N THR A 147 -9.73 16.59 36.97
CA THR A 147 -10.58 17.67 37.50
C THR A 147 -11.99 17.68 36.92
N TYR A 148 -12.22 17.00 35.80
CA TYR A 148 -13.53 16.93 35.13
C TYR A 148 -14.27 15.63 35.48
N ILE A 149 -15.55 15.74 35.80
CA ILE A 149 -16.43 14.57 36.00
C ILE A 149 -16.50 13.79 34.69
N GLY A 150 -16.26 12.46 34.77
CA GLY A 150 -16.22 11.59 33.59
C GLY A 150 -14.88 11.52 32.87
N SER A 151 -13.82 12.20 33.38
CA SER A 151 -12.47 12.04 32.88
C SER A 151 -11.96 10.61 33.04
N MET A 152 -11.14 10.16 32.10
CA MET A 152 -10.57 8.81 32.06
C MET A 152 -9.09 8.85 31.68
N PRO A 153 -8.30 7.84 32.07
CA PRO A 153 -6.94 7.66 31.57
C PRO A 153 -6.90 7.58 30.06
N GLY A 154 -5.72 7.80 29.46
CA GLY A 154 -5.48 7.60 28.05
C GLY A 154 -5.72 6.14 27.60
N LYS A 155 -5.99 5.97 26.33
CA LYS A 155 -6.30 4.66 25.74
C LYS A 155 -5.19 3.62 25.99
N ILE A 156 -3.93 4.05 26.11
CA ILE A 156 -2.80 3.16 26.40
C ILE A 156 -2.98 2.53 27.79
N VAL A 157 -3.22 3.33 28.80
CA VAL A 157 -3.43 2.89 30.17
C VAL A 157 -4.70 2.03 30.29
N GLN A 158 -5.79 2.47 29.66
CA GLN A 158 -7.04 1.69 29.63
C GLN A 158 -6.84 0.29 29.03
N LYS A 159 -6.11 0.18 27.94
CA LYS A 159 -5.84 -1.11 27.28
C LYS A 159 -4.92 -1.99 28.11
N LEU A 160 -3.90 -1.41 28.79
CA LEU A 160 -3.03 -2.12 29.70
C LEU A 160 -3.80 -2.66 30.92
N ALA A 161 -4.69 -1.86 31.51
CA ALA A 161 -5.57 -2.30 32.58
C ALA A 161 -6.47 -3.47 32.14
N LYS A 162 -7.04 -3.38 30.94
CA LYS A 162 -7.89 -4.44 30.38
C LYS A 162 -7.15 -5.75 30.13
N VAL A 163 -5.91 -5.71 29.62
CA VAL A 163 -5.12 -6.92 29.36
C VAL A 163 -4.50 -7.52 30.62
N GLY A 164 -4.30 -6.71 31.66
CA GLY A 164 -3.88 -7.13 32.99
C GLY A 164 -2.42 -7.60 33.10
N VAL A 165 -1.57 -7.28 32.15
CA VAL A 165 -0.12 -7.56 32.17
C VAL A 165 0.67 -6.32 31.71
N LYS A 166 1.87 -6.14 32.30
CA LYS A 166 2.75 -5.00 32.03
C LYS A 166 3.50 -5.12 30.68
N ASN A 167 3.68 -6.33 30.17
CA ASN A 167 4.54 -6.63 29.02
C ASN A 167 3.79 -7.20 27.80
N PRO A 168 2.62 -6.65 27.40
CA PRO A 168 1.93 -7.11 26.20
C PRO A 168 2.70 -6.75 24.92
N LEU A 169 2.29 -7.33 23.79
CA LEU A 169 2.53 -6.73 22.48
C LEU A 169 1.39 -5.76 22.19
N PHE A 170 1.74 -4.52 21.93
CA PHE A 170 0.80 -3.43 21.68
C PHE A 170 0.87 -3.00 20.21
N LEU A 171 -0.15 -3.34 19.43
CA LEU A 171 -0.26 -2.97 18.02
C LEU A 171 -0.96 -1.61 17.89
N LEU A 172 -0.24 -0.64 17.38
CA LEU A 172 -0.73 0.69 17.00
C LEU A 172 -1.07 0.68 15.51
N ASP A 173 -2.36 0.60 15.21
CA ASP A 173 -2.84 0.37 13.85
C ASP A 173 -3.22 1.68 13.15
N GLU A 174 -2.86 1.80 11.86
CA GLU A 174 -3.15 2.94 10.99
C GLU A 174 -2.54 4.29 11.47
N ILE A 175 -1.23 4.27 11.79
CA ILE A 175 -0.50 5.46 12.28
C ILE A 175 -0.47 6.61 11.25
N ASP A 176 -0.55 6.30 9.96
CA ASP A 176 -0.62 7.28 8.87
C ASP A 176 -1.94 8.06 8.79
N LYS A 177 -2.94 7.64 9.54
CA LYS A 177 -4.27 8.27 9.57
C LYS A 177 -4.53 9.13 10.80
N MET A 178 -3.51 9.37 11.60
CA MET A 178 -3.60 10.35 12.68
C MET A 178 -3.72 11.76 12.09
N GLY A 179 -4.61 12.57 12.66
CA GLY A 179 -4.74 13.98 12.31
C GLY A 179 -4.09 14.87 13.36
N GLN A 180 -3.73 16.07 12.95
CA GLN A 180 -3.40 17.17 13.85
C GLN A 180 -4.53 18.20 13.79
N ASP A 181 -4.91 18.75 14.93
CA ASP A 181 -5.82 19.88 15.00
C ASP A 181 -5.37 20.84 16.11
N HIS A 182 -6.15 21.91 16.33
CA HIS A 182 -5.89 22.92 17.36
C HIS A 182 -5.99 22.40 18.81
N ARG A 183 -6.38 21.14 19.03
CA ARG A 183 -6.50 20.52 20.38
C ARG A 183 -5.25 19.76 20.80
N GLY A 184 -4.28 19.60 19.93
CA GLY A 184 -3.02 18.95 20.26
C GLY A 184 -2.41 18.20 19.10
N ASP A 185 -1.24 17.62 19.38
CA ASP A 185 -0.50 16.78 18.44
C ASP A 185 -0.36 15.35 19.01
N PRO A 186 -1.22 14.42 18.60
CA PRO A 186 -1.12 13.02 19.01
C PRO A 186 0.23 12.37 18.67
N ALA A 187 0.91 12.85 17.61
CA ALA A 187 2.22 12.34 17.22
C ALA A 187 3.27 12.64 18.28
N SER A 188 3.23 13.82 18.89
CA SER A 188 4.11 14.19 20.02
C SER A 188 3.87 13.31 21.26
N ALA A 189 2.61 12.99 21.58
CA ALA A 189 2.29 12.07 22.66
C ALA A 189 2.80 10.65 22.38
N LEU A 190 2.71 10.20 21.12
CA LEU A 190 3.25 8.90 20.74
C LEU A 190 4.77 8.84 20.76
N LEU A 191 5.47 9.94 20.52
CA LEU A 191 6.93 9.96 20.66
C LEU A 191 7.37 9.55 22.07
N GLU A 192 6.73 10.10 23.10
CA GLU A 192 7.02 9.72 24.49
C GLU A 192 6.75 8.24 24.77
N VAL A 193 5.73 7.69 24.14
CA VAL A 193 5.37 6.26 24.27
C VAL A 193 6.36 5.34 23.55
N LEU A 194 6.79 5.73 22.36
CA LEU A 194 7.59 4.89 21.45
C LEU A 194 9.10 5.09 21.64
N ASP A 195 9.52 6.19 22.24
CA ASP A 195 10.93 6.46 22.48
C ASP A 195 11.44 5.63 23.67
N PRO A 196 12.37 4.68 23.48
CA PRO A 196 12.92 3.88 24.56
C PRO A 196 13.68 4.68 25.65
N GLU A 197 14.05 5.92 25.38
CA GLU A 197 14.71 6.80 26.33
C GLU A 197 13.73 7.54 27.24
N GLN A 198 12.45 7.61 26.88
CA GLN A 198 11.41 8.35 27.59
C GLN A 198 10.27 7.47 28.10
N ASN A 199 10.06 6.30 27.51
CA ASN A 199 8.89 5.47 27.78
C ASN A 199 8.87 4.80 29.17
N ASP A 200 9.97 4.79 29.91
CA ASP A 200 10.04 4.29 31.29
C ASP A 200 9.42 5.27 32.30
N THR A 201 9.21 6.53 31.90
CA THR A 201 8.62 7.62 32.69
C THR A 201 7.38 8.21 32.01
N PHE A 202 6.62 7.39 31.25
CA PHE A 202 5.40 7.85 30.60
C PHE A 202 4.40 8.39 31.61
N ASN A 203 3.96 9.63 31.43
CA ASN A 203 3.03 10.31 32.32
C ASN A 203 1.65 10.46 31.69
N ASP A 204 0.66 9.74 32.25
CA ASP A 204 -0.75 9.90 31.93
C ASP A 204 -1.35 11.04 32.75
N ASN A 205 -2.04 11.99 32.09
CA ASN A 205 -2.61 13.18 32.74
C ASN A 205 -3.71 12.87 33.77
N TYR A 206 -4.35 11.70 33.67
CA TYR A 206 -5.35 11.27 34.62
C TYR A 206 -4.71 10.59 35.84
N LEU A 207 -3.72 9.70 35.62
CA LEU A 207 -3.03 9.01 36.71
C LEU A 207 -2.09 9.96 37.47
N GLU A 208 -1.51 10.94 36.77
CA GLU A 208 -0.54 11.90 37.31
C GLU A 208 0.63 11.23 38.07
N VAL A 209 1.03 10.06 37.62
CA VAL A 209 2.18 9.30 38.09
C VAL A 209 2.86 8.64 36.90
N ASP A 210 4.16 8.46 36.99
CA ASP A 210 4.93 7.83 35.93
C ASP A 210 4.59 6.33 35.85
N TYR A 211 4.41 5.86 34.65
CA TYR A 211 4.20 4.45 34.33
C TYR A 211 5.28 3.97 33.36
N ASP A 212 5.98 2.92 33.73
CA ASP A 212 7.06 2.34 32.95
C ASP A 212 6.52 1.44 31.84
N LEU A 213 6.62 1.90 30.58
CA LEU A 213 6.24 1.21 29.35
C LEU A 213 7.39 0.41 28.73
N SER A 214 8.59 0.39 29.30
CA SER A 214 9.78 -0.24 28.71
C SER A 214 9.67 -1.76 28.48
N ASP A 215 8.75 -2.43 29.14
CA ASP A 215 8.46 -3.86 28.98
C ASP A 215 7.45 -4.14 27.85
N VAL A 216 6.74 -3.12 27.36
CA VAL A 216 5.75 -3.23 26.28
C VAL A 216 6.46 -3.36 24.94
N MET A 217 6.08 -4.34 24.13
CA MET A 217 6.54 -4.45 22.76
C MET A 217 5.57 -3.70 21.85
N PHE A 218 5.98 -2.54 21.36
CA PHE A 218 5.18 -1.78 20.40
C PHE A 218 5.46 -2.23 18.96
N ILE A 219 4.40 -2.37 18.18
CA ILE A 219 4.44 -2.56 16.73
C ILE A 219 3.46 -1.58 16.11
N CYS A 220 3.90 -0.87 15.07
CA CYS A 220 3.06 0.03 14.31
C CYS A 220 2.64 -0.59 12.98
N THR A 221 1.47 -0.18 12.47
CA THR A 221 1.08 -0.48 11.09
C THR A 221 0.72 0.80 10.36
N SER A 222 1.02 0.84 9.08
CA SER A 222 0.68 1.94 8.19
C SER A 222 0.26 1.43 6.81
N ASN A 223 -0.61 2.16 6.13
CA ASN A 223 -0.94 1.86 4.73
C ASN A 223 -0.03 2.63 3.74
N SER A 224 0.58 3.70 4.18
CA SER A 224 1.45 4.58 3.37
C SER A 224 2.68 5.02 4.16
N MET A 225 3.64 5.64 3.48
CA MET A 225 4.82 6.25 4.13
C MET A 225 4.53 7.66 4.68
N ASN A 226 3.26 8.11 4.66
CA ASN A 226 2.87 9.41 5.20
C ASN A 226 2.79 9.37 6.74
N ILE A 227 3.94 9.16 7.35
CA ILE A 227 4.12 9.11 8.80
C ILE A 227 4.89 10.37 9.21
N PRO A 228 4.53 11.04 10.32
CA PRO A 228 5.30 12.18 10.82
C PRO A 228 6.80 11.84 11.00
N LEU A 229 7.69 12.69 10.44
CA LEU A 229 9.13 12.45 10.43
C LEU A 229 9.72 12.09 11.81
N PRO A 230 9.35 12.78 12.93
CA PRO A 230 9.89 12.42 14.23
C PRO A 230 9.56 11.00 14.68
N LEU A 231 8.39 10.47 14.29
CA LEU A 231 8.02 9.08 14.57
C LEU A 231 8.77 8.12 13.65
N LEU A 232 8.94 8.51 12.38
CA LEU A 232 9.64 7.71 11.39
C LEU A 232 11.09 7.40 11.80
N ASP A 233 11.77 8.39 12.40
CA ASP A 233 13.15 8.27 12.91
C ASP A 233 13.29 7.23 14.05
N ARG A 234 12.19 6.89 14.72
CA ARG A 234 12.14 5.89 15.80
C ARG A 234 11.69 4.51 15.34
N MET A 235 11.43 4.35 14.03
CA MET A 235 10.82 3.15 13.47
C MET A 235 11.76 2.38 12.56
N GLU A 236 11.74 1.08 12.68
CA GLU A 236 12.27 0.17 11.68
C GLU A 236 11.15 -0.22 10.71
N ILE A 237 11.28 0.26 9.46
CA ILE A 237 10.26 0.08 8.44
C ILE A 237 10.44 -1.26 7.73
N ILE A 238 9.41 -2.11 7.82
CA ILE A 238 9.27 -3.31 6.98
C ILE A 238 8.15 -3.08 5.97
N LYS A 239 8.53 -2.99 4.70
CA LYS A 239 7.58 -2.84 3.59
C LYS A 239 6.99 -4.20 3.24
N ILE A 240 5.67 -4.30 3.29
CA ILE A 240 4.92 -5.49 2.89
C ILE A 240 4.31 -5.23 1.51
N PRO A 241 4.76 -5.94 0.47
CA PRO A 241 4.22 -5.78 -0.87
C PRO A 241 2.80 -6.33 -0.98
N GLY A 242 2.09 -5.97 -2.06
CA GLY A 242 0.86 -6.64 -2.46
C GLY A 242 1.13 -8.08 -2.88
N TYR A 243 0.10 -8.93 -2.79
CA TYR A 243 0.17 -10.33 -3.17
C TYR A 243 -0.01 -10.54 -4.67
N MET A 244 0.75 -11.49 -5.20
CA MET A 244 0.52 -12.02 -6.55
C MET A 244 -0.75 -12.88 -6.60
N GLU A 245 -1.26 -13.10 -7.80
CA GLU A 245 -2.46 -13.91 -8.03
C GLU A 245 -2.33 -15.33 -7.47
N GLU A 246 -1.16 -15.96 -7.66
CA GLU A 246 -0.86 -17.28 -7.13
C GLU A 246 -0.79 -17.29 -5.59
N GLU A 247 -0.18 -16.26 -5.01
CA GLU A 247 -0.14 -16.08 -3.55
C GLU A 247 -1.56 -15.88 -2.99
N LYS A 248 -2.37 -15.04 -3.63
CA LYS A 248 -3.78 -14.83 -3.23
C LYS A 248 -4.58 -16.13 -3.29
N LYS A 249 -4.40 -16.95 -4.35
CA LYS A 249 -5.03 -18.26 -4.47
C LYS A 249 -4.64 -19.18 -3.30
N ASN A 250 -3.34 -19.25 -3.00
CA ASN A 250 -2.84 -20.08 -1.91
C ASN A 250 -3.34 -19.58 -0.54
N ILE A 251 -3.33 -18.27 -0.30
CA ILE A 251 -3.88 -17.66 0.91
C ILE A 251 -5.38 -17.95 1.04
N ALA A 252 -6.12 -17.80 -0.06
CA ALA A 252 -7.55 -18.07 -0.08
C ALA A 252 -7.87 -19.52 0.26
N SER A 253 -7.16 -20.47 -0.33
CA SER A 253 -7.42 -21.90 -0.13
C SER A 253 -6.97 -22.38 1.25
N ARG A 254 -5.82 -21.90 1.75
CA ARG A 254 -5.25 -22.38 3.02
C ARG A 254 -5.83 -21.69 4.27
N PHE A 255 -6.19 -20.40 4.16
CA PHE A 255 -6.55 -19.60 5.32
C PHE A 255 -7.96 -19.00 5.23
N LEU A 256 -8.30 -18.35 4.09
CA LEU A 256 -9.55 -17.60 4.03
C LEU A 256 -10.77 -18.53 3.93
N LEU A 257 -10.73 -19.52 3.06
CA LEU A 257 -11.83 -20.45 2.86
C LEU A 257 -12.13 -21.26 4.14
N PRO A 258 -11.16 -21.91 4.82
CA PRO A 258 -11.41 -22.59 6.08
C PRO A 258 -11.97 -21.67 7.17
N LYS A 259 -11.42 -20.45 7.29
CA LYS A 259 -11.91 -19.44 8.22
C LYS A 259 -13.36 -19.05 7.93
N GLN A 260 -13.73 -18.83 6.66
CA GLN A 260 -15.07 -18.45 6.29
C GLN A 260 -16.06 -19.61 6.38
N LEU A 261 -15.65 -20.86 6.13
CA LEU A 261 -16.45 -22.03 6.39
C LEU A 261 -16.81 -22.10 7.89
N PHE A 262 -15.81 -22.02 8.75
CA PHE A 262 -16.02 -22.02 10.20
C PHE A 262 -16.96 -20.89 10.67
N ASN A 263 -16.71 -19.66 10.22
CA ASN A 263 -17.50 -18.49 10.61
C ASN A 263 -18.96 -18.55 10.13
N ASN A 264 -19.25 -19.29 9.07
CA ASN A 264 -20.61 -19.46 8.53
C ASN A 264 -21.23 -20.83 8.90
N GLY A 265 -20.58 -21.61 9.76
CA GLY A 265 -21.10 -22.91 10.21
C GLY A 265 -21.12 -24.00 9.14
N LEU A 266 -20.23 -23.91 8.14
CA LEU A 266 -20.07 -24.91 7.09
C LEU A 266 -18.84 -25.78 7.37
N SER A 267 -18.93 -27.05 6.99
CA SER A 267 -17.82 -27.99 6.96
C SER A 267 -17.13 -28.02 5.58
N GLN A 268 -15.91 -28.52 5.52
CA GLN A 268 -15.21 -28.72 4.23
C GLN A 268 -15.90 -29.74 3.32
N SER A 269 -16.75 -30.59 3.87
CA SER A 269 -17.54 -31.56 3.11
C SER A 269 -18.79 -30.95 2.44
N GLU A 270 -19.20 -29.73 2.85
CA GLU A 270 -20.39 -29.06 2.32
C GLU A 270 -20.09 -28.07 1.21
N LEU A 271 -18.89 -27.46 1.18
CA LEU A 271 -18.50 -26.50 0.17
C LEU A 271 -17.05 -26.70 -0.29
N GLN A 272 -16.85 -26.81 -1.58
CA GLN A 272 -15.55 -26.80 -2.24
C GLN A 272 -15.55 -25.76 -3.36
N ILE A 273 -14.50 -24.97 -3.45
CA ILE A 273 -14.25 -24.00 -4.54
C ILE A 273 -13.07 -24.52 -5.34
N SER A 274 -13.25 -24.73 -6.66
CA SER A 274 -12.15 -25.18 -7.51
C SER A 274 -11.06 -24.13 -7.65
N ASP A 275 -9.81 -24.56 -7.87
CA ASP A 275 -8.66 -23.65 -8.08
C ASP A 275 -8.92 -22.66 -9.20
N ARG A 276 -9.57 -23.11 -10.29
CA ARG A 276 -9.92 -22.25 -11.42
C ARG A 276 -10.98 -21.22 -11.03
N SER A 277 -11.98 -21.61 -10.23
CA SER A 277 -12.97 -20.67 -9.71
C SER A 277 -12.32 -19.66 -8.76
N MET A 278 -11.32 -20.07 -7.97
CA MET A 278 -10.60 -19.16 -7.10
C MET A 278 -9.80 -18.12 -7.88
N LEU A 279 -9.17 -18.51 -8.99
CA LEU A 279 -8.50 -17.59 -9.90
C LEU A 279 -9.49 -16.64 -10.58
N ASP A 280 -10.61 -17.15 -11.07
CA ASP A 280 -11.65 -16.31 -11.69
C ASP A 280 -12.27 -15.33 -10.70
N LEU A 281 -12.39 -15.74 -9.43
CA LEU A 281 -12.86 -14.87 -8.35
C LEU A 281 -11.87 -13.73 -8.10
N ILE A 282 -10.56 -14.02 -8.09
CA ILE A 282 -9.51 -13.01 -7.95
C ILE A 282 -9.53 -12.06 -9.15
N ARG A 283 -9.66 -12.56 -10.37
CA ARG A 283 -9.57 -11.82 -11.63
C ARG A 283 -10.76 -10.93 -11.91
N PHE A 284 -11.97 -11.47 -11.71
CA PHE A 284 -13.20 -10.84 -12.18
C PHE A 284 -14.04 -10.21 -11.09
N TYR A 285 -13.79 -10.53 -9.81
CA TYR A 285 -14.61 -10.05 -8.69
C TYR A 285 -13.83 -9.22 -7.68
N THR A 286 -12.49 -9.19 -7.76
CA THR A 286 -11.63 -8.39 -6.87
C THR A 286 -10.59 -7.61 -7.65
N ARG A 287 -10.27 -6.39 -7.15
CA ARG A 287 -9.19 -5.53 -7.67
C ARG A 287 -8.52 -4.88 -6.46
N GLU A 288 -7.56 -5.60 -5.88
CA GLU A 288 -6.89 -5.17 -4.65
C GLU A 288 -5.47 -5.73 -4.55
N ALA A 289 -4.59 -5.04 -3.83
CA ALA A 289 -3.24 -5.53 -3.55
C ALA A 289 -3.25 -6.66 -2.51
N GLY A 290 -4.14 -6.60 -1.53
CA GLY A 290 -4.32 -7.60 -0.49
C GLY A 290 -5.36 -8.66 -0.82
N VAL A 291 -6.01 -9.21 0.24
CA VAL A 291 -7.00 -10.28 0.14
C VAL A 291 -8.30 -9.98 0.90
N ARG A 292 -8.51 -8.74 1.34
CA ARG A 292 -9.70 -8.36 2.14
C ARG A 292 -11.00 -8.41 1.35
N GLY A 293 -10.97 -7.98 0.09
CA GLY A 293 -12.10 -8.08 -0.83
C GLY A 293 -12.38 -9.54 -1.20
N LEU A 294 -11.32 -10.31 -1.46
CA LEU A 294 -11.39 -11.74 -1.73
C LEU A 294 -12.06 -12.50 -0.58
N GLU A 295 -11.68 -12.21 0.66
CA GLU A 295 -12.32 -12.77 1.85
C GLU A 295 -13.82 -12.46 1.92
N LYS A 296 -14.22 -11.22 1.56
CA LYS A 296 -15.64 -10.82 1.52
C LYS A 296 -16.44 -11.57 0.46
N GLU A 297 -15.85 -11.77 -0.72
CA GLU A 297 -16.54 -12.51 -1.79
C GLU A 297 -16.65 -14.03 -1.45
N ILE A 298 -15.62 -14.63 -0.84
CA ILE A 298 -15.69 -15.99 -0.31
C ILE A 298 -16.80 -16.10 0.76
N ALA A 299 -16.84 -15.17 1.71
CA ALA A 299 -17.90 -15.12 2.74
C ALA A 299 -19.30 -15.00 2.13
N LYS A 300 -19.46 -14.26 1.02
CA LYS A 300 -20.72 -14.13 0.29
C LYS A 300 -21.16 -15.46 -0.34
N ILE A 301 -20.20 -16.21 -0.90
CA ILE A 301 -20.47 -17.56 -1.42
C ILE A 301 -20.95 -18.47 -0.26
N CYS A 302 -20.20 -18.51 0.86
CA CYS A 302 -20.55 -19.31 2.03
C CYS A 302 -21.98 -19.01 2.52
N ARG A 303 -22.33 -17.73 2.70
CA ARG A 303 -23.69 -17.33 3.14
C ARG A 303 -24.78 -17.77 2.17
N LYS A 304 -24.53 -17.72 0.85
CA LYS A 304 -25.51 -18.18 -0.14
C LYS A 304 -25.68 -19.70 -0.15
N VAL A 305 -24.60 -20.44 0.11
CA VAL A 305 -24.66 -21.90 0.26
C VAL A 305 -25.47 -22.26 1.50
N VAL A 306 -25.22 -21.62 2.64
CA VAL A 306 -26.02 -21.81 3.89
C VAL A 306 -27.50 -21.49 3.64
N LYS A 307 -27.78 -20.35 2.98
CA LYS A 307 -29.17 -20.00 2.61
C LYS A 307 -29.83 -21.08 1.74
N LYS A 308 -29.12 -21.59 0.74
CA LYS A 308 -29.64 -22.65 -0.16
C LYS A 308 -29.93 -23.94 0.61
N ALA A 309 -29.02 -24.35 1.50
CA ALA A 309 -29.20 -25.50 2.37
C ALA A 309 -30.40 -25.34 3.33
N ALA A 310 -30.54 -24.16 3.95
CA ALA A 310 -31.65 -23.87 4.86
C ALA A 310 -33.02 -23.81 4.17
N LEU A 311 -33.09 -23.51 2.88
CA LEU A 311 -34.33 -23.49 2.09
C LEU A 311 -34.64 -24.84 1.41
N ALA A 312 -33.69 -25.79 1.40
CA ALA A 312 -33.92 -27.12 0.86
C ALA A 312 -34.82 -27.93 1.80
N LYS A 313 -35.83 -28.60 1.23
CA LYS A 313 -36.76 -29.45 1.99
C LYS A 313 -36.08 -30.71 2.53
N ASP A 314 -35.07 -31.22 1.85
CA ASP A 314 -34.26 -32.36 2.28
C ASP A 314 -33.02 -31.88 3.02
N GLN A 315 -32.93 -32.18 4.31
CA GLN A 315 -31.81 -31.79 5.21
C GLN A 315 -30.49 -32.57 4.94
N THR A 316 -30.37 -33.28 3.81
CA THR A 316 -29.11 -33.95 3.47
C THR A 316 -28.10 -32.91 2.99
N ALA A 317 -27.08 -32.68 3.78
CA ALA A 317 -25.93 -31.82 3.42
C ALA A 317 -25.24 -32.40 2.18
N SER A 318 -25.58 -31.88 0.98
CA SER A 318 -24.93 -32.29 -0.26
C SER A 318 -23.72 -31.37 -0.53
N LEU A 319 -22.60 -31.97 -0.96
CA LEU A 319 -21.41 -31.21 -1.33
C LEU A 319 -21.71 -30.25 -2.50
N THR A 320 -21.59 -28.97 -2.24
CA THR A 320 -21.66 -27.92 -3.26
C THR A 320 -20.26 -27.65 -3.81
N LYS A 321 -20.02 -28.06 -5.07
CA LYS A 321 -18.78 -27.73 -5.78
C LYS A 321 -19.00 -26.49 -6.62
N ILE A 322 -18.21 -25.43 -6.40
CA ILE A 322 -18.24 -24.20 -7.17
C ILE A 322 -17.23 -24.31 -8.32
N VAL A 323 -17.74 -24.29 -9.55
CA VAL A 323 -16.94 -24.20 -10.78
C VAL A 323 -17.10 -22.81 -11.40
N PRO A 324 -16.24 -22.37 -12.35
CA PRO A 324 -16.27 -21.01 -12.90
C PRO A 324 -17.64 -20.52 -13.36
N LYS A 325 -18.43 -21.40 -13.95
CA LYS A 325 -19.78 -21.09 -14.45
C LYS A 325 -20.77 -20.72 -13.34
N ASP A 326 -20.53 -21.21 -12.14
CA ASP A 326 -21.44 -20.98 -10.99
C ASP A 326 -21.20 -19.63 -10.33
N LEU A 327 -20.02 -19.00 -10.54
CA LEU A 327 -19.64 -17.76 -9.85
C LEU A 327 -20.67 -16.64 -10.07
N GLU A 328 -21.20 -16.50 -11.28
CA GLU A 328 -22.23 -15.48 -11.57
C GLU A 328 -23.52 -15.69 -10.76
N GLN A 329 -23.91 -16.93 -10.52
CA GLN A 329 -25.09 -17.26 -9.69
C GLN A 329 -24.88 -16.82 -8.23
N TYR A 330 -23.64 -16.97 -7.72
CA TYR A 330 -23.31 -16.63 -6.33
C TYR A 330 -22.93 -15.16 -6.14
N LEU A 331 -22.24 -14.54 -7.10
CA LEU A 331 -21.65 -13.20 -6.93
C LEU A 331 -22.30 -12.13 -7.80
N GLY A 332 -23.05 -12.53 -8.84
CA GLY A 332 -23.60 -11.64 -9.87
C GLY A 332 -22.64 -11.49 -11.04
N ILE A 333 -22.93 -10.55 -11.92
CA ILE A 333 -22.10 -10.25 -13.11
C ILE A 333 -20.65 -9.95 -12.71
N LYS A 334 -19.72 -10.26 -13.59
CA LYS A 334 -18.30 -9.92 -13.43
C LYS A 334 -18.14 -8.42 -13.19
N LYS A 335 -17.36 -8.06 -12.19
CA LYS A 335 -17.16 -6.66 -11.79
C LYS A 335 -16.02 -6.00 -12.56
N PHE A 336 -15.05 -6.81 -12.99
CA PHE A 336 -13.82 -6.34 -13.64
C PHE A 336 -13.54 -7.16 -14.88
N ASN A 337 -13.00 -6.51 -15.91
CA ASN A 337 -12.44 -7.16 -17.08
C ASN A 337 -10.96 -7.50 -16.78
N PHE A 338 -10.55 -8.71 -17.15
CA PHE A 338 -9.20 -9.18 -16.95
C PHE A 338 -8.57 -9.51 -18.31
N GLY A 339 -7.36 -9.00 -18.55
CA GLY A 339 -6.59 -9.34 -19.75
C GLY A 339 -6.94 -8.57 -21.02
N GLU A 340 -7.73 -7.52 -20.92
CA GLU A 340 -8.00 -6.62 -22.03
C GLU A 340 -7.05 -5.39 -22.00
N ALA A 341 -5.75 -5.61 -22.26
CA ALA A 341 -5.01 -4.58 -22.95
C ALA A 341 -5.61 -4.49 -24.35
N GLU A 342 -5.97 -3.29 -24.80
CA GLU A 342 -6.42 -3.13 -26.17
C GLU A 342 -5.31 -3.60 -27.09
N SER A 343 -5.52 -4.73 -27.76
CA SER A 343 -4.50 -5.43 -28.55
C SER A 343 -4.26 -4.78 -29.91
N LYS A 344 -4.89 -3.64 -30.18
CA LYS A 344 -4.79 -2.94 -31.46
C LYS A 344 -3.76 -1.83 -31.38
N ASP A 345 -3.00 -1.69 -32.46
CA ASP A 345 -2.08 -0.58 -32.65
C ASP A 345 -2.89 0.65 -33.05
N GLU A 346 -2.90 1.69 -32.22
CA GLU A 346 -3.70 2.90 -32.43
C GLU A 346 -2.87 4.17 -32.39
N VAL A 347 -3.29 5.17 -33.17
CA VAL A 347 -2.63 6.48 -33.21
C VAL A 347 -3.03 7.29 -31.99
N GLY A 348 -2.06 7.82 -31.28
CA GLY A 348 -2.27 8.67 -30.11
C GLY A 348 -2.68 7.93 -28.83
N GLN A 349 -2.72 6.58 -28.83
CA GLN A 349 -3.06 5.79 -27.65
C GLN A 349 -1.88 4.93 -27.21
N VAL A 350 -1.54 4.99 -25.92
CA VAL A 350 -0.40 4.28 -25.33
C VAL A 350 -0.81 3.68 -23.98
N THR A 351 -0.29 2.50 -23.68
CA THR A 351 -0.47 1.89 -22.36
C THR A 351 0.66 2.26 -21.41
N GLY A 352 0.33 3.01 -20.38
CA GLY A 352 1.20 3.30 -19.23
C GLY A 352 0.99 2.31 -18.10
N LEU A 353 1.83 2.40 -17.05
CA LEU A 353 1.75 1.61 -15.84
C LEU A 353 1.69 2.52 -14.62
N ALA A 354 0.68 2.32 -13.78
CA ALA A 354 0.45 3.06 -12.55
C ALA A 354 0.49 2.17 -11.31
N VAL A 355 0.76 2.77 -10.15
CA VAL A 355 0.55 2.15 -8.84
C VAL A 355 -0.58 2.89 -8.15
N THR A 356 -1.57 2.15 -7.72
CA THR A 356 -2.74 2.66 -6.98
C THR A 356 -2.76 2.12 -5.56
N SER A 357 -3.66 2.61 -4.72
CA SER A 357 -3.88 2.07 -3.38
C SER A 357 -4.29 0.58 -3.37
N VAL A 358 -4.73 0.06 -4.52
CA VAL A 358 -5.15 -1.33 -4.69
C VAL A 358 -4.12 -2.20 -5.42
N GLY A 359 -2.97 -1.64 -5.79
CA GLY A 359 -1.86 -2.31 -6.47
C GLY A 359 -1.51 -1.69 -7.81
N GLY A 360 -0.73 -2.39 -8.62
CA GLY A 360 -0.40 -1.96 -9.97
C GLY A 360 -1.58 -2.08 -10.92
N ASP A 361 -1.65 -1.16 -11.89
CA ASP A 361 -2.72 -1.08 -12.88
C ASP A 361 -2.22 -0.61 -14.24
N LEU A 362 -2.96 -0.98 -15.31
CA LEU A 362 -2.74 -0.42 -16.64
C LEU A 362 -3.39 0.96 -16.74
N LEU A 363 -2.71 1.88 -17.38
CA LEU A 363 -3.16 3.25 -17.57
C LEU A 363 -3.22 3.56 -19.06
N THR A 364 -4.41 3.65 -19.62
CA THR A 364 -4.57 4.13 -20.99
C THR A 364 -4.30 5.62 -21.05
N ILE A 365 -3.42 6.05 -21.95
CA ILE A 365 -3.07 7.44 -22.22
C ILE A 365 -3.48 7.74 -23.65
N GLU A 366 -4.39 8.65 -23.84
CA GLU A 366 -4.90 9.10 -25.14
C GLU A 366 -4.47 10.52 -25.42
N VAL A 367 -3.99 10.77 -26.64
CA VAL A 367 -3.69 12.13 -27.13
C VAL A 367 -4.34 12.34 -28.47
N ALA A 368 -5.14 13.37 -28.57
CA ALA A 368 -5.71 13.87 -29.82
C ALA A 368 -4.99 15.15 -30.24
N ALA A 369 -4.59 15.20 -31.53
CA ALA A 369 -4.06 16.38 -32.18
C ALA A 369 -5.10 16.89 -33.17
N VAL A 370 -5.64 18.08 -32.94
CA VAL A 370 -6.70 18.67 -33.77
C VAL A 370 -6.30 20.08 -34.22
N PRO A 371 -6.71 20.54 -35.43
CA PRO A 371 -6.47 21.92 -35.84
C PRO A 371 -7.02 22.91 -34.80
N GLY A 372 -6.23 23.92 -34.42
CA GLY A 372 -6.61 24.83 -33.37
C GLY A 372 -5.70 26.06 -33.28
N LYS A 373 -5.46 26.53 -32.07
CA LYS A 373 -4.66 27.73 -31.76
C LYS A 373 -3.48 27.44 -30.83
N GLY A 374 -3.04 26.17 -30.75
CA GLY A 374 -1.96 25.74 -29.88
C GLY A 374 -2.35 25.55 -28.42
N SER A 375 -3.62 25.27 -28.12
CA SER A 375 -4.07 25.02 -26.75
C SER A 375 -3.69 23.62 -26.29
N HIS A 376 -3.46 23.48 -24.97
CA HIS A 376 -3.14 22.22 -24.32
C HIS A 376 -4.24 21.85 -23.32
N ASN A 377 -5.14 20.98 -23.73
CA ASN A 377 -6.24 20.50 -22.91
C ASN A 377 -5.84 19.23 -22.16
N ARG A 378 -6.28 19.11 -20.90
CA ARG A 378 -5.98 17.97 -20.04
C ARG A 378 -7.25 17.53 -19.34
N THR A 379 -7.59 16.24 -19.42
CA THR A 379 -8.76 15.66 -18.79
C THR A 379 -8.43 14.28 -18.19
N GLY A 380 -9.22 13.82 -17.21
CA GLY A 380 -9.05 12.52 -16.57
C GLY A 380 -8.68 12.59 -15.08
N SER A 381 -9.00 13.72 -14.40
CA SER A 381 -8.71 13.93 -12.96
C SER A 381 -7.22 13.82 -12.63
N LEU A 382 -6.40 14.59 -13.37
CA LEU A 382 -4.94 14.59 -13.24
C LEU A 382 -4.52 15.53 -12.10
N GLY A 383 -3.71 15.00 -11.17
CA GLY A 383 -3.07 15.78 -10.12
C GLY A 383 -1.93 16.67 -10.64
N ASP A 384 -1.39 17.51 -9.77
CA ASP A 384 -0.42 18.54 -10.16
C ASP A 384 0.86 17.96 -10.77
N VAL A 385 1.40 16.88 -10.19
CA VAL A 385 2.62 16.23 -10.71
C VAL A 385 2.40 15.62 -12.09
N MET A 386 1.23 15.05 -12.34
CA MET A 386 0.86 14.52 -13.64
C MET A 386 0.73 15.65 -14.68
N GLN A 387 0.18 16.81 -14.28
CA GLN A 387 0.07 17.98 -15.15
C GLN A 387 1.44 18.55 -15.51
N GLU A 388 2.39 18.58 -14.57
CA GLU A 388 3.79 18.93 -14.85
C GLU A 388 4.43 17.95 -15.84
N SER A 389 4.15 16.65 -15.71
CA SER A 389 4.62 15.63 -16.65
C SER A 389 4.10 15.86 -18.07
N VAL A 390 2.85 16.31 -18.24
CA VAL A 390 2.30 16.71 -19.56
C VAL A 390 3.07 17.90 -20.13
N GLN A 391 3.40 18.90 -19.30
CA GLN A 391 4.16 20.08 -19.73
C GLN A 391 5.60 19.71 -20.15
N ALA A 392 6.26 18.86 -19.36
CA ALA A 392 7.60 18.37 -19.67
C ALA A 392 7.61 17.58 -20.99
N ALA A 393 6.68 16.64 -21.17
CA ALA A 393 6.51 15.88 -22.40
C ALA A 393 6.29 16.79 -23.62
N THR A 394 5.43 17.79 -23.50
CA THR A 394 5.21 18.80 -24.57
C THR A 394 6.49 19.52 -24.96
N THR A 395 7.30 19.91 -23.97
CA THR A 395 8.58 20.60 -24.23
C THR A 395 9.56 19.68 -24.94
N VAL A 396 9.63 18.40 -24.56
CA VAL A 396 10.48 17.39 -25.22
C VAL A 396 10.06 17.20 -26.69
N VAL A 397 8.76 17.07 -26.96
CA VAL A 397 8.24 16.92 -28.33
C VAL A 397 8.57 18.15 -29.18
N ARG A 398 8.37 19.37 -28.64
CA ARG A 398 8.70 20.62 -29.31
C ARG A 398 10.19 20.72 -29.64
N SER A 399 11.07 20.36 -28.72
CA SER A 399 12.51 20.39 -28.92
C SER A 399 12.99 19.42 -30.02
N ARG A 400 12.26 18.33 -30.24
CA ARG A 400 12.54 17.27 -31.23
C ARG A 400 11.71 17.36 -32.51
N ALA A 401 10.82 18.35 -32.63
CA ALA A 401 9.86 18.45 -33.74
C ALA A 401 10.51 18.29 -35.12
N LYS A 402 11.68 18.92 -35.35
CA LYS A 402 12.42 18.80 -36.61
C LYS A 402 12.93 17.37 -36.85
N ALA A 403 13.47 16.71 -35.84
CA ALA A 403 13.96 15.33 -35.93
C ALA A 403 12.83 14.29 -36.09
N LEU A 404 11.66 14.60 -35.59
CA LEU A 404 10.47 13.76 -35.66
C LEU A 404 9.61 14.02 -36.92
N ASN A 405 10.07 14.90 -37.81
CA ASN A 405 9.32 15.34 -38.99
C ASN A 405 7.92 15.90 -38.68
N ILE A 406 7.80 16.58 -37.54
CA ILE A 406 6.59 17.28 -37.14
C ILE A 406 6.60 18.68 -37.76
N GLU A 407 5.46 19.12 -38.26
CA GLU A 407 5.29 20.41 -38.96
C GLU A 407 5.78 21.59 -38.09
N LYS A 408 6.51 22.53 -38.72
CA LYS A 408 6.93 23.75 -38.06
C LYS A 408 5.72 24.57 -37.65
N GLY A 409 5.71 25.05 -36.40
CA GLY A 409 4.59 25.84 -35.89
C GLY A 409 3.38 25.01 -35.42
N PHE A 410 3.48 23.67 -35.33
CA PHE A 410 2.41 22.85 -34.83
C PHE A 410 1.86 23.34 -33.46
N HIS A 411 2.71 23.94 -32.63
CA HIS A 411 2.36 24.49 -31.33
C HIS A 411 1.52 25.79 -31.40
N GLU A 412 1.32 26.34 -32.58
CA GLU A 412 0.45 27.50 -32.83
C GLU A 412 -0.84 27.11 -33.57
N ASN A 413 -0.83 26.01 -34.30
CA ASN A 413 -1.88 25.63 -35.24
C ASN A 413 -2.61 24.32 -34.83
N ILE A 414 -2.06 23.55 -33.86
CA ILE A 414 -2.63 22.29 -33.42
C ILE A 414 -2.89 22.35 -31.92
N ASP A 415 -4.14 22.07 -31.53
CA ASP A 415 -4.51 21.86 -30.16
C ASP A 415 -4.22 20.40 -29.77
N LEU A 416 -3.52 20.21 -28.66
CA LEU A 416 -3.26 18.89 -28.08
C LEU A 416 -4.20 18.65 -26.90
N HIS A 417 -4.93 17.54 -26.94
CA HIS A 417 -5.76 17.11 -25.83
C HIS A 417 -5.23 15.78 -25.27
N VAL A 418 -4.72 15.83 -24.06
CA VAL A 418 -4.29 14.64 -23.30
C VAL A 418 -5.45 14.20 -22.42
N HIS A 419 -5.89 12.97 -22.62
CA HIS A 419 -6.94 12.33 -21.83
C HIS A 419 -6.45 11.04 -21.21
N ILE A 420 -6.71 10.87 -19.92
CA ILE A 420 -6.50 9.60 -19.21
C ILE A 420 -7.86 9.14 -18.68
N PRO A 421 -8.46 8.10 -19.27
CA PRO A 421 -9.79 7.60 -18.90
C PRO A 421 -9.95 7.25 -17.42
N GLU A 422 -11.17 6.94 -16.99
CA GLU A 422 -11.55 6.70 -15.59
C GLU A 422 -11.43 7.94 -14.69
N GLY A 423 -12.06 9.06 -15.07
CA GLY A 423 -12.03 10.34 -14.36
C GLY A 423 -12.52 10.31 -12.90
N ALA A 424 -13.22 9.25 -12.50
CA ALA A 424 -13.65 9.05 -11.10
C ALA A 424 -12.49 8.69 -10.15
N THR A 425 -11.35 8.23 -10.69
CA THR A 425 -10.15 7.89 -9.90
C THR A 425 -9.09 8.96 -10.11
N PRO A 426 -8.72 9.74 -9.07
CA PRO A 426 -7.63 10.70 -9.17
C PRO A 426 -6.31 9.99 -9.54
N LYS A 427 -5.57 10.59 -10.47
CA LYS A 427 -4.28 10.06 -10.95
C LYS A 427 -3.22 11.13 -10.77
N ASP A 428 -2.14 10.77 -10.09
CA ASP A 428 -1.01 11.67 -9.89
C ASP A 428 0.31 10.90 -9.89
N GLY A 429 1.38 11.56 -10.32
CA GLY A 429 2.73 11.01 -10.32
C GLY A 429 3.50 11.24 -11.62
N PRO A 430 4.85 11.28 -11.56
CA PRO A 430 5.71 11.61 -12.69
C PRO A 430 5.91 10.45 -13.67
N SER A 431 5.56 9.22 -13.29
CA SER A 431 5.94 7.99 -14.01
C SER A 431 5.21 7.74 -15.34
N ALA A 432 4.23 8.58 -15.70
CA ALA A 432 3.54 8.55 -16.98
C ALA A 432 4.23 9.41 -18.06
N GLY A 433 5.28 10.15 -17.73
CA GLY A 433 5.92 11.14 -18.61
C GLY A 433 6.34 10.58 -19.96
N ILE A 434 7.00 9.41 -20.00
CA ILE A 434 7.41 8.79 -21.28
C ILE A 434 6.20 8.33 -22.09
N GLY A 435 5.14 7.82 -21.43
CA GLY A 435 3.91 7.40 -22.11
C GLY A 435 3.18 8.58 -22.75
N ILE A 436 3.05 9.68 -22.02
CA ILE A 436 2.44 10.92 -22.52
C ILE A 436 3.24 11.46 -23.71
N CYS A 437 4.58 11.49 -23.61
CA CYS A 437 5.45 11.94 -24.70
C CYS A 437 5.28 11.07 -25.95
N THR A 438 5.24 9.75 -25.79
CA THR A 438 5.04 8.79 -26.89
C THR A 438 3.67 8.94 -27.53
N ALA A 439 2.62 9.10 -26.75
CA ALA A 439 1.27 9.32 -27.27
C ALA A 439 1.17 10.64 -28.06
N MET A 440 1.84 11.71 -27.60
CA MET A 440 1.94 12.98 -28.34
C MET A 440 2.67 12.81 -29.67
N ILE A 441 3.81 12.11 -29.67
CA ILE A 441 4.57 11.84 -30.89
C ILE A 441 3.73 11.02 -31.86
N SER A 442 3.07 9.95 -31.39
CA SER A 442 2.18 9.12 -32.19
C SER A 442 1.06 9.95 -32.84
N ALA A 443 0.38 10.81 -32.04
CA ALA A 443 -0.71 11.66 -32.54
C ALA A 443 -0.23 12.68 -33.59
N LEU A 444 0.92 13.33 -33.36
CA LEU A 444 1.46 14.36 -34.24
C LEU A 444 2.09 13.80 -35.53
N THR A 445 2.62 12.57 -35.49
CA THR A 445 3.21 11.90 -36.65
C THR A 445 2.24 10.96 -37.36
N SER A 446 1.05 10.73 -36.80
CA SER A 446 0.08 9.73 -37.26
C SER A 446 0.63 8.31 -37.36
N ILE A 447 1.65 7.99 -36.55
CA ILE A 447 2.25 6.66 -36.48
C ILE A 447 1.61 5.90 -35.30
N PRO A 448 0.97 4.74 -35.54
CA PRO A 448 0.34 3.97 -34.46
C PRO A 448 1.34 3.51 -33.41
N ALA A 449 0.95 3.59 -32.15
CA ALA A 449 1.66 2.96 -31.06
C ALA A 449 1.22 1.49 -30.90
N ARG A 450 2.13 0.62 -30.50
CA ARG A 450 1.88 -0.82 -30.35
C ARG A 450 1.06 -1.11 -29.10
N GLY A 451 -0.11 -1.68 -29.26
CA GLY A 451 -1.01 -2.04 -28.13
C GLY A 451 -0.43 -3.13 -27.22
N SER A 452 0.52 -3.93 -27.68
CA SER A 452 1.21 -4.97 -26.89
C SER A 452 2.34 -4.46 -26.00
N VAL A 453 2.65 -3.16 -26.07
CA VAL A 453 3.75 -2.50 -25.33
C VAL A 453 3.18 -1.61 -24.23
N ALA A 454 3.66 -1.80 -23.01
CA ALA A 454 3.41 -0.86 -21.92
C ALA A 454 4.71 -0.17 -21.49
N MET A 455 4.59 1.01 -20.90
CA MET A 455 5.75 1.78 -20.50
C MET A 455 5.55 2.54 -19.20
N THR A 456 6.65 2.80 -18.51
CA THR A 456 6.67 3.64 -17.32
C THR A 456 8.03 4.32 -17.19
N GLY A 457 8.03 5.60 -16.87
CA GLY A 457 9.24 6.39 -16.67
C GLY A 457 8.92 7.87 -16.50
N GLU A 458 9.67 8.54 -15.66
CA GLU A 458 9.66 9.99 -15.56
C GLU A 458 10.53 10.56 -16.69
N ILE A 459 10.15 11.70 -17.26
CA ILE A 459 10.87 12.34 -18.37
C ILE A 459 11.42 13.70 -17.97
N THR A 460 12.68 13.96 -18.26
CA THR A 460 13.29 15.29 -18.14
C THR A 460 13.05 16.13 -19.39
N LEU A 461 13.25 17.45 -19.30
CA LEU A 461 13.14 18.36 -20.45
C LEU A 461 14.12 18.04 -21.59
N ARG A 462 15.18 17.27 -21.29
CA ARG A 462 16.17 16.81 -22.29
C ARG A 462 15.77 15.47 -22.92
N GLY A 463 14.71 14.82 -22.42
CA GLY A 463 14.27 13.50 -22.88
C GLY A 463 14.98 12.32 -22.21
N GLN A 464 15.72 12.55 -21.12
CA GLN A 464 16.28 11.49 -20.30
C GLN A 464 15.18 10.84 -19.48
N VAL A 465 15.24 9.52 -19.31
CA VAL A 465 14.27 8.72 -18.56
C VAL A 465 14.82 8.47 -17.16
N LEU A 466 14.07 8.88 -16.14
CA LEU A 466 14.45 8.76 -14.74
C LEU A 466 13.74 7.59 -14.06
N ALA A 467 14.36 7.12 -12.96
CA ALA A 467 13.85 6.01 -12.16
C ALA A 467 12.46 6.30 -11.57
N ILE A 468 11.68 5.22 -11.42
CA ILE A 468 10.31 5.26 -10.85
C ILE A 468 10.20 4.32 -9.65
N GLY A 469 9.16 4.53 -8.84
CA GLY A 469 8.80 3.62 -7.76
C GLY A 469 7.79 2.57 -8.17
N GLY A 470 7.70 1.48 -7.37
CA GLY A 470 6.67 0.45 -7.51
C GLY A 470 6.80 -0.39 -8.79
N LEU A 471 8.02 -0.68 -9.23
CA LEU A 471 8.25 -1.46 -10.44
C LEU A 471 7.63 -2.86 -10.35
N LYS A 472 7.69 -3.50 -9.18
CA LYS A 472 7.12 -4.84 -8.97
C LYS A 472 5.61 -4.85 -9.25
N GLU A 473 4.87 -3.93 -8.65
CA GLU A 473 3.43 -3.79 -8.83
C GLU A 473 3.07 -3.49 -10.28
N LYS A 474 3.86 -2.66 -10.96
CA LYS A 474 3.67 -2.30 -12.37
C LYS A 474 3.87 -3.47 -13.32
N LEU A 475 4.94 -4.25 -13.13
CA LEU A 475 5.20 -5.45 -13.95
C LEU A 475 4.15 -6.55 -13.70
N LEU A 476 3.66 -6.68 -12.46
CA LEU A 476 2.54 -7.56 -12.14
C LEU A 476 1.25 -7.14 -12.86
N ALA A 477 0.99 -5.83 -12.96
CA ALA A 477 -0.15 -5.32 -13.71
C ALA A 477 -0.02 -5.57 -15.21
N ALA A 478 1.15 -5.33 -15.79
CA ALA A 478 1.44 -5.61 -17.19
C ALA A 478 1.24 -7.10 -17.52
N HIS A 479 1.77 -7.98 -16.69
CA HIS A 479 1.58 -9.42 -16.83
C HIS A 479 0.11 -9.83 -16.76
N ARG A 480 -0.66 -9.32 -15.80
CA ARG A 480 -2.11 -9.54 -15.69
C ARG A 480 -2.88 -9.02 -16.90
N GLY A 481 -2.44 -7.89 -17.46
CA GLY A 481 -3.04 -7.26 -18.63
C GLY A 481 -2.64 -7.91 -19.96
N SER A 482 -1.90 -9.04 -19.94
CA SER A 482 -1.41 -9.73 -21.14
C SER A 482 -0.51 -8.88 -22.05
N ILE A 483 0.16 -7.88 -21.49
CA ILE A 483 1.22 -7.11 -22.14
C ILE A 483 2.39 -8.06 -22.44
N LYS A 484 3.02 -7.88 -23.59
CA LYS A 484 4.17 -8.69 -24.01
C LYS A 484 5.49 -8.00 -23.68
N THR A 485 5.59 -6.71 -23.95
CA THR A 485 6.82 -5.93 -23.77
C THR A 485 6.58 -4.77 -22.83
N VAL A 486 7.46 -4.60 -21.84
CA VAL A 486 7.40 -3.48 -20.90
C VAL A 486 8.69 -2.67 -20.95
N ILE A 487 8.55 -1.38 -21.18
CA ILE A 487 9.67 -0.43 -21.22
C ILE A 487 9.80 0.22 -19.83
N ILE A 488 11.01 0.16 -19.29
CA ILE A 488 11.33 0.69 -17.95
C ILE A 488 12.57 1.60 -18.01
N PRO A 489 12.78 2.47 -17.00
CA PRO A 489 14.03 3.22 -16.89
C PRO A 489 15.23 2.30 -16.64
N ASP A 490 16.37 2.57 -17.24
CA ASP A 490 17.62 1.81 -17.05
C ASP A 490 18.04 1.76 -15.57
N ALA A 491 17.84 2.84 -14.84
CA ALA A 491 18.12 2.92 -13.40
C ALA A 491 17.32 1.92 -12.54
N ASN A 492 16.17 1.42 -13.05
CA ASN A 492 15.36 0.41 -12.38
C ASN A 492 15.78 -1.05 -12.70
N LYS A 493 16.82 -1.28 -13.49
CA LYS A 493 17.36 -2.65 -13.72
C LYS A 493 17.66 -3.40 -12.41
N ARG A 494 18.13 -2.67 -11.41
CA ARG A 494 18.44 -3.25 -10.09
C ARG A 494 17.20 -3.85 -9.41
N ASP A 495 16.04 -3.26 -9.63
CA ASP A 495 14.79 -3.64 -8.99
C ASP A 495 14.21 -4.93 -9.62
N LEU A 496 14.68 -5.33 -10.81
CA LEU A 496 14.30 -6.59 -11.45
C LEU A 496 14.68 -7.84 -10.62
N LYS A 497 15.65 -7.71 -9.72
CA LYS A 497 16.03 -8.79 -8.79
C LYS A 497 14.91 -9.17 -7.82
N GLU A 498 14.02 -8.23 -7.53
CA GLU A 498 12.86 -8.44 -6.65
C GLU A 498 11.66 -9.06 -7.38
N ILE A 499 11.75 -9.21 -8.71
CA ILE A 499 10.67 -9.73 -9.53
C ILE A 499 10.78 -11.24 -9.67
N PRO A 500 9.70 -12.00 -9.47
CA PRO A 500 9.71 -13.45 -9.66
C PRO A 500 10.18 -13.85 -11.05
N SER A 501 11.09 -14.81 -11.13
CA SER A 501 11.69 -15.28 -12.38
C SER A 501 10.64 -15.80 -13.40
N LYS A 502 9.50 -16.28 -12.92
CA LYS A 502 8.38 -16.71 -13.77
C LYS A 502 7.85 -15.55 -14.61
N ILE A 503 7.66 -14.38 -14.00
CA ILE A 503 7.13 -13.18 -14.69
C ILE A 503 8.14 -12.65 -15.70
N LEU A 504 9.43 -12.59 -15.32
CA LEU A 504 10.50 -12.15 -16.21
C LEU A 504 10.72 -13.08 -17.42
N LYS A 505 10.24 -14.32 -17.36
CA LYS A 505 10.25 -15.24 -18.52
C LYS A 505 9.08 -15.03 -19.47
N GLU A 506 7.97 -14.50 -18.98
CA GLU A 506 6.74 -14.30 -19.73
C GLU A 506 6.60 -12.84 -20.25
N LEU A 507 7.36 -11.90 -19.66
CA LEU A 507 7.41 -10.48 -20.02
C LEU A 507 8.79 -10.13 -20.58
N GLU A 508 8.83 -9.54 -21.76
CA GLU A 508 10.03 -8.89 -22.27
C GLU A 508 10.19 -7.51 -21.63
N VAL A 509 11.19 -7.33 -20.77
CA VAL A 509 11.43 -6.08 -20.06
C VAL A 509 12.63 -5.37 -20.69
N ILE A 510 12.40 -4.19 -21.26
CA ILE A 510 13.41 -3.42 -22.00
C ILE A 510 13.74 -2.15 -21.22
N PRO A 511 14.95 -2.04 -20.66
CA PRO A 511 15.39 -0.83 -19.99
C PRO A 511 15.92 0.18 -21.01
N ILE A 512 15.57 1.46 -20.81
CA ILE A 512 15.98 2.60 -21.64
C ILE A 512 16.50 3.76 -20.80
N SER A 513 17.38 4.59 -21.38
CA SER A 513 17.89 5.81 -20.76
C SER A 513 17.34 7.08 -21.42
N TRP A 514 16.94 7.02 -22.67
CA TRP A 514 16.45 8.15 -23.46
C TRP A 514 15.15 7.84 -24.18
N ILE A 515 14.32 8.87 -24.36
CA ILE A 515 13.03 8.74 -25.06
C ILE A 515 13.20 8.27 -26.52
N ASP A 516 14.31 8.63 -27.14
CA ASP A 516 14.58 8.28 -28.53
C ASP A 516 14.74 6.76 -28.73
N GLU A 517 15.27 6.04 -27.74
CA GLU A 517 15.36 4.57 -27.73
C GLU A 517 13.99 3.89 -27.67
N LEU A 518 13.02 4.57 -27.04
CA LEU A 518 11.67 4.03 -26.86
C LEU A 518 10.89 4.00 -28.16
N LEU A 519 11.11 4.98 -29.06
CA LEU A 519 10.30 5.17 -30.26
C LEU A 519 10.36 3.95 -31.21
N ASP A 520 11.51 3.28 -31.31
CA ASP A 520 11.66 2.05 -32.11
C ASP A 520 10.82 0.88 -31.56
N ILE A 521 10.66 0.83 -30.25
CA ILE A 521 10.00 -0.27 -29.58
C ILE A 521 8.49 -0.02 -29.51
N ALA A 522 8.10 1.21 -29.16
CA ALA A 522 6.72 1.56 -28.86
C ALA A 522 5.88 1.91 -30.09
N LEU A 523 6.49 2.44 -31.16
CA LEU A 523 5.79 2.80 -32.38
C LEU A 523 5.94 1.72 -33.47
N THR A 524 4.98 1.65 -34.37
CA THR A 524 5.01 0.71 -35.51
C THR A 524 6.11 1.06 -36.52
N LYS A 525 6.47 2.34 -36.59
CA LYS A 525 7.59 2.88 -37.40
C LYS A 525 8.31 3.95 -36.59
N ASN A 526 9.64 4.01 -36.68
CA ASN A 526 10.39 5.07 -35.99
C ASN A 526 10.40 6.35 -36.84
N PRO A 527 9.85 7.47 -36.31
CA PRO A 527 9.85 8.73 -37.07
C PRO A 527 11.27 9.32 -37.29
N LEU A 528 12.27 8.93 -36.50
CA LEU A 528 13.65 9.38 -36.62
C LEU A 528 14.36 8.74 -37.82
N THR A 529 14.10 7.47 -38.12
CA THR A 529 14.70 6.76 -39.27
C THR A 529 14.10 7.16 -40.61
N LEU A 530 12.81 7.53 -40.62
CA LEU A 530 12.13 7.99 -41.85
C LEU A 530 12.79 9.24 -42.45
N LEU A 531 13.48 10.08 -41.67
CA LEU A 531 14.22 11.22 -42.14
C LEU A 531 15.62 10.86 -42.69
N ALA A 532 16.24 9.80 -42.17
CA ALA A 532 17.52 9.32 -42.72
C ALA A 532 17.33 8.76 -44.13
N ASP A 533 16.32 7.91 -44.31
CA ASP A 533 15.96 7.30 -45.60
C ASP A 533 15.54 8.35 -46.65
N SER A 534 14.87 9.44 -46.22
CA SER A 534 14.49 10.54 -47.12
C SER A 534 15.66 11.45 -47.52
N LYS A 535 16.68 11.58 -46.69
CA LYS A 535 17.89 12.35 -47.00
C LYS A 535 18.81 11.59 -47.95
N ASP A 536 18.97 10.28 -47.74
CA ASP A 536 19.77 9.45 -48.65
C ASP A 536 19.15 9.39 -50.06
N SER A 537 17.81 9.40 -50.14
CA SER A 537 17.11 9.46 -51.43
C SER A 537 17.19 10.84 -52.12
N LEU A 538 17.36 11.93 -51.37
CA LEU A 538 17.54 13.28 -51.90
C LEU A 538 18.99 13.55 -52.33
N ASP A 539 19.99 13.00 -51.63
CA ASP A 539 21.40 13.10 -52.00
C ASP A 539 21.68 12.25 -53.26
N ASP A 540 21.09 11.06 -53.41
CA ASP A 540 21.19 10.26 -54.64
C ASP A 540 20.56 10.99 -55.87
N GLY A 541 19.44 11.71 -55.66
CA GLY A 541 18.82 12.53 -56.71
C GLY A 541 19.68 13.75 -57.11
N ALA A 542 20.31 14.40 -56.13
CA ALA A 542 21.18 15.56 -56.37
C ALA A 542 22.49 15.17 -57.07
N GLU A 543 23.07 13.99 -56.75
CA GLU A 543 24.26 13.49 -57.47
C GLU A 543 23.92 13.04 -58.90
N GLN A 544 22.70 12.53 -59.18
CA GLN A 544 22.28 12.21 -60.55
C GLN A 544 22.05 13.47 -61.38
N ASP A 545 21.43 14.50 -60.83
CA ASP A 545 21.26 15.79 -61.55
C ASP A 545 22.59 16.52 -61.78
N LEU A 546 23.55 16.45 -60.89
CA LEU A 546 24.92 16.97 -61.12
C LEU A 546 25.66 16.19 -62.19
N LYS A 547 25.51 14.88 -62.28
CA LYS A 547 26.10 14.05 -63.37
C LYS A 547 25.45 14.27 -64.74
N ILE A 548 24.17 14.68 -64.75
CA ILE A 548 23.47 15.05 -66.01
C ILE A 548 23.92 16.42 -66.51
N VAL A 549 24.20 17.40 -65.63
CA VAL A 549 24.68 18.72 -66.00
C VAL A 549 26.14 18.67 -66.50
N GLU A 550 27.00 17.81 -65.94
CA GLU A 550 28.37 17.62 -66.46
C GLU A 550 28.47 16.93 -67.81
N ARG A 551 27.41 16.14 -68.19
CA ARG A 551 27.36 15.49 -69.53
C ARG A 551 26.84 16.38 -70.67
N GLN A 552 26.21 17.51 -70.36
CA GLN A 552 25.82 18.52 -71.37
C GLN A 552 26.83 19.63 -71.37
N GLY A 553 27.99 19.31 -71.88
CA GLY A 553 29.07 20.29 -72.13
C GLY A 553 28.61 21.45 -72.98
N ILE A 554 28.40 22.58 -72.36
CA ILE A 554 28.29 23.85 -73.08
C ILE A 554 29.64 24.56 -72.92
N SER A 555 30.45 24.48 -73.96
CA SER A 555 31.57 25.38 -74.14
C SER A 555 31.04 26.80 -74.40
N ALA A 556 31.29 27.70 -73.47
CA ALA A 556 31.09 29.13 -73.70
C ALA A 556 32.45 29.83 -73.84
N HIS A 557 32.58 30.57 -74.93
CA HIS A 557 33.67 31.49 -75.21
C HIS A 557 33.80 32.61 -74.19
#